data_b60b1a176fcb93d790db299578ec68d9
#
_entry.id   b60b1a176fcb93d790db299578ec68d9
#
_cell.length_a   1.000
_cell.length_b   1.000
_cell.length_c   1.000
_cell.angle_alpha   90.00
_cell.angle_beta   90.00
_cell.angle_gamma   90.00
#
_symmetry.space_group_name_H-M   'P 1'
#
loop_
_entity.id
_entity.type
_entity.pdbx_description
1 polymer ?
#
loop_
_entity_poly.entity_id
_entity_poly.type
_entity_poly.pdbx_seq_one_letter_code
_entity_poly.pdbx_strand_id
1 'polypeptide(L)' 'MKKVALECSECGRRNYSVPARPNHEERLELKKFCKHCGKVTVHRETR' A
#
# COMPACT_ATOMS: atom_id res chain seq x y z
N MET A 1 -10.02 0.51 15.34
CA MET A 1 -9.03 1.17 14.49
C MET A 1 -9.22 0.73 13.05
N LYS A 2 -9.04 1.68 12.17
CA LYS A 2 -9.23 1.40 10.75
C LYS A 2 -7.92 0.99 10.12
N LYS A 3 -8.00 0.11 9.17
CA LYS A 3 -6.84 -0.31 8.40
C LYS A 3 -6.99 0.18 6.98
N VAL A 4 -5.87 0.47 6.34
CA VAL A 4 -5.86 0.85 4.95
C VAL A 4 -5.05 -0.18 4.19
N ALA A 5 -5.45 -0.46 2.98
CA ALA A 5 -4.74 -1.40 2.14
C ALA A 5 -3.68 -0.67 1.34
N LEU A 6 -2.57 -1.36 1.12
CA LEU A 6 -1.51 -0.85 0.24
C LEU A 6 -1.62 -1.57 -1.09
N GLU A 7 -1.77 -0.79 -2.12
CA GLU A 7 -1.99 -1.28 -3.45
C GLU A 7 -0.73 -1.08 -4.29
N CYS A 8 -0.35 -2.12 -5.02
CA CYS A 8 0.78 -2.02 -5.93
C CYS A 8 0.45 -1.06 -7.05
N SER A 9 1.35 -0.12 -7.32
CA SER A 9 1.11 0.87 -8.36
C SER A 9 1.28 0.30 -9.76
N GLU A 10 1.90 -0.87 -9.87
CA GLU A 10 2.14 -1.49 -11.17
C GLU A 10 0.99 -2.39 -11.59
N CYS A 11 0.56 -3.27 -10.71
CA CYS A 11 -0.48 -4.24 -11.07
C CYS A 11 -1.84 -3.90 -10.45
N GLY A 12 -1.88 -2.95 -9.53
CA GLY A 12 -3.12 -2.51 -8.92
C GLY A 12 -3.69 -3.46 -7.89
N ARG A 13 -2.89 -4.38 -7.39
CA ARG A 13 -3.37 -5.34 -6.41
C ARG A 13 -3.03 -4.91 -5.00
N ARG A 14 -3.97 -5.16 -4.10
CA ARG A 14 -3.78 -4.88 -2.68
C ARG A 14 -3.02 -6.03 -2.06
N ASN A 15 -1.72 -5.80 -1.82
CA ASN A 15 -0.86 -6.85 -1.29
C ASN A 15 -0.66 -6.75 0.22
N TYR A 16 -0.84 -5.56 0.77
CA TYR A 16 -0.56 -5.32 2.18
C TYR A 16 -1.66 -4.51 2.80
N SER A 17 -1.71 -4.54 4.12
CA SER A 17 -2.59 -3.65 4.86
C SER A 17 -1.83 -3.13 6.07
N VAL A 18 -2.08 -1.89 6.41
CA VAL A 18 -1.42 -1.24 7.54
C VAL A 18 -2.47 -0.48 8.34
N PRO A 19 -2.22 -0.24 9.63
CA PRO A 19 -3.15 0.56 10.42
C PRO A 19 -3.14 2.01 9.94
N ALA A 20 -4.32 2.59 9.84
CA ALA A 20 -4.44 3.99 9.49
C ALA A 20 -4.03 4.85 10.68
N ARG A 21 -3.34 5.95 10.40
CA ARG A 21 -2.92 6.87 11.44
C ARG A 21 -3.83 8.10 11.43
N PRO A 22 -4.25 8.56 12.60
CA PRO A 22 -5.22 9.67 12.66
C PRO A 22 -4.69 10.99 12.12
N ASN A 23 -3.40 11.25 12.27
CA ASN A 23 -2.82 12.49 11.78
C ASN A 23 -2.11 12.33 10.45
N HIS A 24 -2.50 11.34 9.72
CA HIS A 24 -1.91 11.05 8.41
C HIS A 24 -2.59 11.92 7.36
N GLU A 25 -1.91 12.91 6.87
CA GLU A 25 -2.50 13.85 5.92
C GLU A 25 -2.33 13.41 4.48
N GLU A 26 -1.23 12.76 4.18
CA GLU A 26 -0.94 12.32 2.84
C GLU A 26 -1.02 10.80 2.74
N ARG A 27 -1.22 10.32 1.55
CA ARG A 27 -1.27 8.89 1.32
C ARG A 27 0.10 8.28 1.58
N LEU A 28 0.08 7.18 2.27
CA LEU A 28 1.29 6.44 2.56
C LEU A 28 1.78 5.73 1.31
N GLU A 29 3.07 5.85 1.05
CA GLU A 29 3.69 5.15 -0.08
C GLU A 29 4.91 4.41 0.45
N LEU A 30 4.94 3.11 0.22
CA LEU A 30 6.04 2.27 0.68
C LEU A 30 6.47 1.37 -0.46
N LYS A 31 7.76 1.11 -0.52
CA LYS A 31 8.28 0.14 -1.46
C LYS A 31 8.20 -1.24 -0.84
N LYS A 32 7.44 -2.12 -1.46
CA LYS A 32 7.26 -3.48 -0.98
C LYS A 32 7.37 -4.44 -2.14
N PHE A 33 7.77 -5.66 -1.84
CA PHE A 33 7.83 -6.67 -2.86
C PHE A 33 6.43 -7.06 -3.30
N CYS A 34 6.17 -7.00 -4.58
CA CYS A 34 4.91 -7.44 -5.14
C CYS A 34 5.12 -8.81 -5.79
N LYS A 35 4.54 -9.83 -5.19
CA LYS A 35 4.73 -11.16 -5.76
C LYS A 35 3.99 -11.33 -7.08
N HIS A 36 3.00 -10.51 -7.33
CA HIS A 36 2.31 -10.54 -8.61
C HIS A 36 3.19 -9.97 -9.73
N CYS A 37 3.92 -8.89 -9.43
CA CYS A 37 4.85 -8.29 -10.38
C CYS A 37 6.20 -8.99 -10.37
N GLY A 38 6.52 -9.67 -9.28
CA GLY A 38 7.79 -10.37 -9.13
C GLY A 38 8.96 -9.44 -8.83
N LYS A 39 8.67 -8.25 -8.31
CA LYS A 39 9.71 -7.28 -8.02
C LYS A 39 9.21 -6.31 -6.97
N VAL A 40 10.12 -5.51 -6.44
CA VAL A 40 9.76 -4.46 -5.50
C VAL A 40 9.12 -3.31 -6.28
N THR A 41 7.94 -2.89 -5.87
CA THR A 41 7.23 -1.78 -6.48
C THR A 41 6.69 -0.86 -5.40
N VAL A 42 6.33 0.35 -5.79
CA VAL A 42 5.72 1.28 -4.86
C VAL A 42 4.29 0.83 -4.57
N HIS A 43 3.98 0.74 -3.30
CA HIS A 43 2.63 0.41 -2.85
C HIS A 43 2.05 1.65 -2.21
N ARG A 44 0.84 2.00 -2.58
CA ARG A 44 0.16 3.19 -2.09
C ARG A 44 -1.03 2.82 -1.25
N GLU A 45 -1.28 3.66 -0.27
CA GLU A 45 -2.47 3.55 0.56
C GLU A 45 -3.70 3.75 -0.32
N THR A 46 -4.66 2.84 -0.17
CA THR A 46 -5.92 2.95 -0.89
C THR A 46 -7.06 2.81 0.12
N ARG A 47 -8.13 3.50 -0.11
CA ARG A 47 -9.29 3.51 0.78
C ARG A 47 -10.54 3.05 0.08
#